data_52d7b3b8897a533a73d407d57a566a36
#
_entry.id   52d7b3b8897a533a73d407d57a566a36
#
_cell.length_a   1.000
_cell.length_b   1.000
_cell.length_c   1.000
_cell.angle_alpha   90.00
_cell.angle_beta   90.00
_cell.angle_gamma   90.00
#
_symmetry.space_group_name_H-M   'P 1'
#
loop_
_entity.id
_entity.type
_entity.pdbx_description
1 polymer ?
#
loop_
_entity_poly.entity_id
_entity_poly.type
_entity_poly.pdbx_seq_one_letter_code
_entity_poly.pdbx_strand_id
1 'polypeptide(L)'
;MPSRWILYCLAPLLASGCVFISGDVNPFSRRPQPLEERVVGGSGRKKILLMDISGVISSDERSDALGLRTSESTVARVQAELQMAAGDDNIAAIVLRINSPGGTVTGSDIIYDSLLRFKAAYDVPILVQMLDVAASGGYYAALAADEIVASPTTVTGSIGVIFTSISLEGLMDKVGVRNQTVASGKMKDIGSPLRTMTPAERQVLESLIGDLQQRFVSLVRERRPHLTDQMNADMVDGRVFSAQQALAGGLVDNIGYLDGTIERAKLLAGLREATVIRYRRSDESGETIYSRASVGPPQVNLLNLNFESMPHTPNFLYLWSP
;
A
#
# COMPACT_ATOMS: atom_id res chain seq x y z
N MET A 1 -38.02 60.70 -11.68
CA MET A 1 -38.58 59.41 -12.22
C MET A 1 -37.48 58.72 -12.99
N PRO A 2 -36.86 57.71 -12.40
CA PRO A 2 -36.15 56.79 -13.26
C PRO A 2 -36.53 55.33 -12.96
N SER A 3 -36.82 54.66 -14.07
CA SER A 3 -36.52 53.33 -14.56
C SER A 3 -36.84 52.10 -13.63
N ARG A 4 -38.05 51.63 -13.87
CA ARG A 4 -38.57 50.29 -13.46
C ARG A 4 -38.22 49.19 -14.46
N TRP A 5 -37.14 49.27 -15.22
CA TRP A 5 -36.84 48.36 -16.35
C TRP A 5 -35.71 47.33 -16.08
N ILE A 6 -35.11 47.37 -14.89
CA ILE A 6 -34.00 46.43 -14.54
C ILE A 6 -34.45 45.11 -13.87
N LEU A 7 -35.74 44.99 -13.48
CA LEU A 7 -36.22 43.83 -12.72
C LEU A 7 -36.81 42.70 -13.57
N TYR A 8 -36.87 42.83 -14.92
CA TYR A 8 -37.47 41.80 -15.78
C TYR A 8 -36.47 40.93 -16.55
N CYS A 9 -35.17 41.10 -16.40
CA CYS A 9 -34.17 40.26 -17.10
C CYS A 9 -33.60 39.12 -16.25
N LEU A 10 -34.01 38.93 -15.00
CA LEU A 10 -33.48 37.88 -14.12
C LEU A 10 -34.46 36.70 -13.85
N ALA A 11 -35.66 36.76 -14.43
CA ALA A 11 -36.71 35.76 -14.16
C ALA A 11 -36.74 34.51 -15.08
N PRO A 12 -36.04 34.39 -16.23
CA PRO A 12 -36.09 33.14 -17.00
C PRO A 12 -34.98 32.15 -16.71
N LEU A 13 -34.09 32.39 -15.75
CA LEU A 13 -32.95 31.47 -15.46
C LEU A 13 -33.26 30.40 -14.39
N LEU A 14 -34.45 30.40 -13.80
CA LEU A 14 -34.85 29.45 -12.77
C LEU A 14 -35.84 28.37 -13.23
N ALA A 15 -36.17 28.30 -14.51
CA ALA A 15 -37.11 27.33 -15.08
C ALA A 15 -36.48 26.28 -15.98
N SER A 16 -35.14 26.12 -15.93
CA SER A 16 -34.45 25.01 -16.65
C SER A 16 -34.51 23.78 -15.78
N GLY A 17 -35.36 22.85 -16.21
CA GLY A 17 -35.61 21.59 -15.51
C GLY A 17 -34.33 20.83 -15.14
N CYS A 18 -34.38 20.15 -14.01
CA CYS A 18 -33.39 19.19 -13.58
C CYS A 18 -33.22 18.10 -14.65
N VAL A 19 -32.26 18.25 -15.54
CA VAL A 19 -31.73 17.12 -16.29
C VAL A 19 -30.82 16.39 -15.32
N PHE A 20 -31.32 15.31 -14.70
CA PHE A 20 -30.49 14.33 -14.05
C PHE A 20 -29.64 13.65 -15.13
N ILE A 21 -28.45 14.17 -15.39
CA ILE A 21 -27.40 13.41 -16.06
C ILE A 21 -26.80 12.50 -14.98
N SER A 22 -27.37 11.32 -14.81
CA SER A 22 -26.76 10.23 -14.09
C SER A 22 -25.67 9.59 -14.96
N GLY A 23 -24.57 10.27 -15.07
CA GLY A 23 -23.33 9.76 -15.62
C GLY A 23 -22.23 10.51 -14.89
N ASP A 24 -21.30 9.79 -14.27
CA ASP A 24 -20.08 10.35 -13.71
C ASP A 24 -19.25 11.04 -14.80
N VAL A 25 -19.72 12.17 -15.27
CA VAL A 25 -18.93 13.07 -16.12
C VAL A 25 -18.16 13.98 -15.20
N ASN A 26 -17.13 13.41 -14.53
CA ASN A 26 -16.10 14.24 -13.93
C ASN A 26 -15.12 14.64 -15.05
N PRO A 27 -15.19 15.86 -15.62
CA PRO A 27 -14.31 16.29 -16.71
C PRO A 27 -12.84 16.37 -16.25
N PHE A 28 -12.56 16.19 -14.96
CA PHE A 28 -11.23 16.19 -14.35
C PHE A 28 -10.74 14.80 -14.00
N SER A 29 -11.56 13.73 -14.13
CA SER A 29 -11.09 12.36 -13.95
C SER A 29 -10.19 11.99 -15.14
N ARG A 30 -8.90 12.25 -15.01
CA ARG A 30 -7.91 11.73 -15.96
C ARG A 30 -7.82 10.22 -15.74
N ARG A 31 -8.17 9.44 -16.77
CA ARG A 31 -7.84 8.01 -16.79
C ARG A 31 -6.34 7.87 -16.55
N PRO A 32 -5.90 6.87 -15.76
CA PRO A 32 -4.49 6.61 -15.59
C PRO A 32 -3.80 6.52 -16.96
N GLN A 33 -2.73 7.28 -17.16
CA GLN A 33 -1.94 7.22 -18.39
C GLN A 33 -1.33 5.82 -18.51
N PRO A 34 -1.12 5.30 -19.73
CA PRO A 34 -0.48 4.01 -19.94
C PRO A 34 0.92 4.02 -19.30
N LEU A 35 1.35 2.83 -18.84
CA LEU A 35 2.73 2.63 -18.39
C LEU A 35 3.66 2.64 -19.61
N GLU A 36 4.78 3.32 -19.48
CA GLU A 36 5.87 3.38 -20.46
C GLU A 36 7.16 2.87 -19.85
N GLU A 37 7.94 2.15 -20.63
CA GLU A 37 9.28 1.75 -20.23
C GLU A 37 10.22 2.95 -20.23
N ARG A 38 11.01 3.09 -19.15
CA ARG A 38 12.05 4.11 -19.01
C ARG A 38 13.34 3.46 -18.54
N VAL A 39 14.41 3.69 -19.29
CA VAL A 39 15.76 3.29 -18.90
C VAL A 39 16.24 4.25 -17.81
N VAL A 40 16.71 3.69 -16.69
CA VAL A 40 17.23 4.46 -15.54
C VAL A 40 18.69 4.13 -15.23
N GLY A 41 19.30 3.18 -15.93
CA GLY A 41 20.72 2.85 -15.77
C GLY A 41 21.13 1.62 -16.56
N GLY A 42 22.43 1.30 -16.48
CA GLY A 42 23.00 0.12 -17.09
C GLY A 42 23.00 0.11 -18.62
N SER A 43 23.42 -1.01 -19.20
CA SER A 43 23.44 -1.26 -20.64
C SER A 43 23.32 -2.76 -20.89
N GLY A 44 22.82 -3.14 -22.05
CA GLY A 44 22.68 -4.53 -22.45
C GLY A 44 21.28 -4.85 -22.98
N ARG A 45 21.13 -6.05 -23.55
CA ARG A 45 19.84 -6.50 -24.10
C ARG A 45 18.88 -6.99 -23.01
N LYS A 46 19.41 -7.71 -22.01
CA LYS A 46 18.62 -8.18 -20.88
C LYS A 46 18.35 -7.04 -19.92
N LYS A 47 17.22 -7.10 -19.25
CA LYS A 47 16.68 -6.02 -18.44
C LYS A 47 16.49 -6.45 -16.98
N ILE A 48 16.78 -5.54 -16.06
CA ILE A 48 16.37 -5.62 -14.66
C ILE A 48 15.25 -4.62 -14.46
N LEU A 49 14.08 -5.09 -14.05
CA LEU A 49 12.93 -4.24 -13.75
C LEU A 49 13.00 -3.76 -12.31
N LEU A 50 13.06 -2.44 -12.11
CA LEU A 50 12.84 -1.82 -10.80
C LEU A 50 11.36 -1.55 -10.62
N MET A 51 10.74 -2.20 -9.61
CA MET A 51 9.37 -1.96 -9.19
C MET A 51 9.33 -1.27 -7.82
N ASP A 52 8.25 -0.55 -7.53
CA ASP A 52 8.10 0.17 -6.27
C ASP A 52 6.84 -0.27 -5.51
N ILE A 53 7.00 -0.53 -4.20
CA ILE A 53 5.91 -0.54 -3.23
C ILE A 53 6.16 0.61 -2.26
N SER A 54 5.37 1.70 -2.38
CA SER A 54 5.55 2.91 -1.59
C SER A 54 4.25 3.35 -0.91
N GLY A 55 4.36 3.84 0.32
CA GLY A 55 3.22 4.28 1.12
C GLY A 55 2.35 3.13 1.60
N VAL A 56 1.10 3.41 1.95
CA VAL A 56 0.18 2.40 2.51
C VAL A 56 -0.35 1.49 1.40
N ILE A 57 -0.21 0.19 1.58
CA ILE A 57 -0.71 -0.83 0.65
C ILE A 57 -2.24 -0.88 0.72
N SER A 58 -2.89 -0.69 -0.43
CA SER A 58 -4.34 -0.73 -0.56
C SER A 58 -4.74 -1.32 -1.90
N SER A 59 -5.92 -1.95 -1.94
CA SER A 59 -6.60 -2.35 -3.18
C SER A 59 -7.51 -1.25 -3.72
N ASP A 60 -7.84 -0.25 -2.90
CA ASP A 60 -8.75 0.83 -3.26
C ASP A 60 -7.98 2.00 -3.86
N GLU A 61 -8.54 2.60 -4.88
CA GLU A 61 -8.09 3.87 -5.41
C GLU A 61 -8.28 4.97 -4.35
N ARG A 62 -7.35 5.92 -4.30
CA ARG A 62 -7.42 7.05 -3.38
C ARG A 62 -7.73 8.31 -4.15
N SER A 63 -8.79 8.99 -3.76
CA SER A 63 -9.06 10.36 -4.19
C SER A 63 -8.45 11.35 -3.17
N ASP A 64 -7.98 12.48 -3.67
CA ASP A 64 -7.64 13.60 -2.80
C ASP A 64 -8.90 14.17 -2.12
N ALA A 65 -8.72 15.00 -1.07
CA ALA A 65 -9.82 15.56 -0.28
C ALA A 65 -10.82 16.40 -1.11
N LEU A 66 -10.47 16.78 -2.33
CA LEU A 66 -11.33 17.55 -3.25
C LEU A 66 -11.88 16.67 -4.40
N GLY A 67 -11.53 15.37 -4.43
CA GLY A 67 -11.93 14.46 -5.52
C GLY A 67 -11.33 14.81 -6.90
N LEU A 68 -10.33 15.71 -6.95
CA LEU A 68 -9.75 16.22 -8.18
C LEU A 68 -8.65 15.30 -8.75
N ARG A 69 -8.06 14.46 -7.90
CA ARG A 69 -7.04 13.49 -8.29
C ARG A 69 -7.37 12.15 -7.69
N THR A 70 -7.45 11.13 -8.53
CA THR A 70 -7.49 9.73 -8.09
C THR A 70 -6.13 9.12 -8.33
N SER A 71 -5.53 8.57 -7.28
CA SER A 71 -4.29 7.80 -7.38
C SER A 71 -4.63 6.31 -7.44
N GLU A 72 -3.96 5.63 -8.35
CA GLU A 72 -4.06 4.18 -8.50
C GLU A 72 -3.70 3.47 -7.19
N SER A 73 -4.39 2.37 -6.90
CA SER A 73 -4.05 1.54 -5.75
C SER A 73 -2.69 0.86 -5.93
N THR A 74 -2.01 0.57 -4.81
CA THR A 74 -0.72 -0.13 -4.84
C THR A 74 -0.85 -1.50 -5.50
N VAL A 75 -1.95 -2.21 -5.24
CA VAL A 75 -2.23 -3.53 -5.84
C VAL A 75 -2.38 -3.42 -7.35
N ALA A 76 -3.21 -2.48 -7.83
CA ALA A 76 -3.42 -2.29 -9.26
C ALA A 76 -2.12 -1.91 -10.00
N ARG A 77 -1.29 -1.05 -9.38
CA ARG A 77 0.00 -0.65 -9.93
C ARG A 77 0.94 -1.84 -10.09
N VAL A 78 1.12 -2.64 -9.03
CA VAL A 78 1.97 -3.85 -9.07
C VAL A 78 1.49 -4.83 -10.14
N GLN A 79 0.18 -5.07 -10.22
CA GLN A 79 -0.38 -5.97 -11.23
C GLN A 79 -0.16 -5.46 -12.65
N ALA A 80 -0.34 -4.16 -12.90
CA ALA A 80 -0.11 -3.55 -14.22
C ALA A 80 1.37 -3.65 -14.63
N GLU A 81 2.30 -3.42 -13.70
CA GLU A 81 3.74 -3.56 -13.95
C GLU A 81 4.12 -5.01 -14.24
N LEU A 82 3.61 -5.99 -13.48
CA LEU A 82 3.85 -7.41 -13.72
C LEU A 82 3.23 -7.87 -15.06
N GLN A 83 2.04 -7.37 -15.41
CA GLN A 83 1.43 -7.67 -16.70
C GLN A 83 2.26 -7.14 -17.87
N MET A 84 2.82 -5.94 -17.74
CA MET A 84 3.71 -5.38 -18.75
C MET A 84 5.03 -6.16 -18.85
N ALA A 85 5.60 -6.55 -17.71
CA ALA A 85 6.80 -7.37 -17.64
C ALA A 85 6.60 -8.76 -18.26
N ALA A 86 5.43 -9.35 -18.12
CA ALA A 86 5.06 -10.64 -18.71
C ALA A 86 5.09 -10.63 -20.25
N GLY A 87 4.99 -9.46 -20.87
CA GLY A 87 5.08 -9.28 -22.33
C GLY A 87 6.50 -9.03 -22.85
N ASP A 88 7.53 -9.03 -21.99
CA ASP A 88 8.91 -8.74 -22.38
C ASP A 88 9.90 -9.87 -22.00
N ASP A 89 10.24 -10.71 -22.93
CA ASP A 89 11.19 -11.82 -22.78
C ASP A 89 12.63 -11.37 -22.38
N ASN A 90 12.91 -10.08 -22.39
CA ASN A 90 14.20 -9.55 -21.98
C ASN A 90 14.26 -9.29 -20.46
N ILE A 91 13.15 -9.28 -19.74
CA ILE A 91 13.18 -9.18 -18.27
C ILE A 91 13.88 -10.41 -17.70
N ALA A 92 14.97 -10.20 -16.99
CA ALA A 92 15.82 -11.26 -16.45
C ALA A 92 15.86 -11.26 -14.92
N ALA A 93 15.50 -10.16 -14.28
CA ALA A 93 15.34 -10.07 -12.82
C ALA A 93 14.41 -8.92 -12.48
N ILE A 94 13.80 -8.99 -11.29
CA ILE A 94 13.05 -7.90 -10.67
C ILE A 94 13.80 -7.45 -9.42
N VAL A 95 13.97 -6.15 -9.24
CA VAL A 95 14.37 -5.55 -7.97
C VAL A 95 13.19 -4.73 -7.45
N LEU A 96 12.57 -5.22 -6.39
CA LEU A 96 11.42 -4.60 -5.75
C LEU A 96 11.90 -3.67 -4.64
N ARG A 97 11.73 -2.36 -4.80
CA ARG A 97 12.06 -1.37 -3.78
C ARG A 97 10.84 -1.16 -2.89
N ILE A 98 11.01 -1.37 -1.58
CA ILE A 98 9.91 -1.23 -0.63
C ILE A 98 10.19 -0.05 0.31
N ASN A 99 9.23 0.90 0.36
CA ASN A 99 9.18 1.98 1.33
C ASN A 99 7.74 2.13 1.84
N SER A 100 7.32 1.19 2.66
CA SER A 100 5.92 1.02 3.07
C SER A 100 5.81 0.61 4.54
N PRO A 101 4.93 1.25 5.32
CA PRO A 101 4.58 0.80 6.67
C PRO A 101 3.62 -0.39 6.68
N GLY A 102 3.23 -0.90 5.49
CA GLY A 102 2.21 -1.91 5.31
C GLY A 102 0.88 -1.35 4.82
N GLY A 103 -0.23 -2.02 5.15
CA GLY A 103 -1.56 -1.61 4.71
C GLY A 103 -2.61 -2.69 4.94
N THR A 104 -3.57 -2.85 4.02
CA THR A 104 -4.60 -3.87 4.15
C THR A 104 -4.01 -5.27 4.08
N VAL A 105 -4.54 -6.18 4.90
CA VAL A 105 -4.13 -7.59 4.92
C VAL A 105 -4.26 -8.20 3.53
N THR A 106 -5.44 -8.08 2.93
CA THR A 106 -5.73 -8.64 1.60
C THR A 106 -4.86 -8.02 0.50
N GLY A 107 -4.64 -6.69 0.53
CA GLY A 107 -3.78 -6.03 -0.44
C GLY A 107 -2.33 -6.53 -0.39
N SER A 108 -1.81 -6.75 0.81
CA SER A 108 -0.46 -7.30 1.01
C SER A 108 -0.35 -8.75 0.53
N ASP A 109 -1.38 -9.56 0.81
CA ASP A 109 -1.45 -10.96 0.35
C ASP A 109 -1.58 -11.08 -1.18
N ILE A 110 -2.38 -10.22 -1.83
CA ILE A 110 -2.49 -10.18 -3.30
C ILE A 110 -1.15 -9.83 -3.95
N ILE A 111 -0.43 -8.84 -3.42
CA ILE A 111 0.89 -8.48 -3.96
C ILE A 111 1.87 -9.65 -3.82
N TYR A 112 1.94 -10.26 -2.64
CA TYR A 112 2.79 -11.43 -2.39
C TYR A 112 2.49 -12.56 -3.38
N ASP A 113 1.24 -12.95 -3.53
CA ASP A 113 0.81 -14.03 -4.44
C ASP A 113 1.09 -13.68 -5.91
N SER A 114 0.85 -12.42 -6.33
CA SER A 114 1.13 -11.97 -7.71
C SER A 114 2.62 -12.05 -8.05
N LEU A 115 3.50 -11.67 -7.13
CA LEU A 115 4.95 -11.79 -7.30
C LEU A 115 5.39 -13.26 -7.41
N LEU A 116 4.84 -14.14 -6.55
CA LEU A 116 5.16 -15.57 -6.60
C LEU A 116 4.69 -16.22 -7.91
N ARG A 117 3.48 -15.90 -8.36
CA ARG A 117 2.97 -16.43 -9.65
C ARG A 117 3.82 -15.96 -10.82
N PHE A 118 4.22 -14.69 -10.83
CA PHE A 118 5.11 -14.16 -11.86
C PHE A 118 6.44 -14.90 -11.87
N LYS A 119 7.06 -15.05 -10.70
CA LYS A 119 8.32 -15.78 -10.56
C LYS A 119 8.21 -17.22 -11.04
N ALA A 120 7.14 -17.94 -10.70
CA ALA A 120 6.92 -19.32 -11.11
C ALA A 120 6.65 -19.46 -12.61
N ALA A 121 6.00 -18.47 -13.23
CA ALA A 121 5.64 -18.50 -14.64
C ALA A 121 6.81 -18.16 -15.58
N TYR A 122 7.70 -17.27 -15.15
CA TYR A 122 8.76 -16.72 -16.01
C TYR A 122 10.18 -17.09 -15.58
N ASP A 123 10.35 -17.81 -14.47
CA ASP A 123 11.64 -18.20 -13.88
C ASP A 123 12.59 -16.99 -13.68
N VAL A 124 12.02 -15.88 -13.21
CA VAL A 124 12.72 -14.61 -13.04
C VAL A 124 12.97 -14.38 -11.55
N PRO A 125 14.25 -14.24 -11.10
CA PRO A 125 14.54 -13.98 -9.70
C PRO A 125 14.02 -12.60 -9.27
N ILE A 126 13.51 -12.54 -8.04
CA ILE A 126 13.03 -11.32 -7.40
C ILE A 126 13.90 -11.01 -6.19
N LEU A 127 14.51 -9.84 -6.17
CA LEU A 127 15.22 -9.32 -5.01
C LEU A 127 14.45 -8.14 -4.42
N VAL A 128 14.52 -7.98 -3.11
CA VAL A 128 13.95 -6.82 -2.43
C VAL A 128 15.08 -5.91 -1.95
N GLN A 129 14.93 -4.61 -2.21
CA GLN A 129 15.65 -3.54 -1.51
C GLN A 129 14.69 -2.80 -0.60
N MET A 130 14.83 -2.97 0.70
CA MET A 130 14.12 -2.18 1.70
C MET A 130 14.77 -0.80 1.84
N LEU A 131 13.95 0.26 1.78
CA LEU A 131 14.38 1.64 1.95
C LEU A 131 14.18 2.11 3.40
N ASP A 132 13.54 3.26 3.65
CA ASP A 132 13.39 3.80 5.00
C ASP A 132 12.58 2.85 5.90
N VAL A 133 11.44 2.38 5.38
CA VAL A 133 10.53 1.49 6.09
C VAL A 133 10.08 0.35 5.17
N ALA A 134 10.15 -0.89 5.64
CA ALA A 134 9.52 -2.04 5.01
C ALA A 134 8.93 -2.93 6.10
N ALA A 135 7.82 -2.49 6.67
CA ALA A 135 7.23 -3.08 7.86
C ALA A 135 5.85 -3.69 7.59
N SER A 136 5.44 -4.64 8.42
CA SER A 136 4.11 -5.23 8.42
C SER A 136 3.71 -5.73 7.02
N GLY A 137 2.67 -5.21 6.36
CA GLY A 137 2.31 -5.60 4.99
C GLY A 137 3.42 -5.39 3.96
N GLY A 138 4.32 -4.41 4.17
CA GLY A 138 5.51 -4.21 3.35
C GLY A 138 6.52 -5.36 3.50
N TYR A 139 6.71 -5.86 4.72
CA TYR A 139 7.52 -7.05 4.97
C TYR A 139 6.82 -8.31 4.44
N TYR A 140 5.49 -8.40 4.56
CA TYR A 140 4.71 -9.49 3.99
C TYR A 140 4.96 -9.63 2.48
N ALA A 141 4.89 -8.53 1.74
CA ALA A 141 5.17 -8.52 0.30
C ALA A 141 6.64 -8.91 0.00
N ALA A 142 7.59 -8.48 0.84
CA ALA A 142 9.01 -8.80 0.69
C ALA A 142 9.30 -10.31 0.77
N LEU A 143 8.46 -11.09 1.47
CA LEU A 143 8.61 -12.54 1.60
C LEU A 143 8.47 -13.31 0.26
N ALA A 144 8.00 -12.68 -0.81
CA ALA A 144 7.98 -13.27 -2.15
C ALA A 144 9.37 -13.36 -2.80
N ALA A 145 10.34 -12.59 -2.31
CA ALA A 145 11.67 -12.48 -2.88
C ALA A 145 12.55 -13.73 -2.62
N ASP A 146 13.56 -13.87 -3.46
CA ASP A 146 14.65 -14.84 -3.28
C ASP A 146 15.69 -14.31 -2.28
N GLU A 147 15.90 -12.99 -2.26
CA GLU A 147 16.86 -12.34 -1.39
C GLU A 147 16.29 -10.97 -0.94
N ILE A 148 16.40 -10.68 0.35
CA ILE A 148 15.93 -9.44 0.97
C ILE A 148 17.14 -8.65 1.49
N VAL A 149 17.36 -7.46 0.94
CA VAL A 149 18.41 -6.54 1.33
C VAL A 149 17.79 -5.33 2.04
N ALA A 150 18.25 -5.02 3.24
CA ALA A 150 17.85 -3.83 3.98
C ALA A 150 18.87 -2.70 3.80
N SER A 151 18.43 -1.45 3.62
CA SER A 151 19.34 -0.31 3.77
C SER A 151 19.83 -0.22 5.21
N PRO A 152 21.02 0.32 5.49
CA PRO A 152 21.58 0.37 6.86
C PRO A 152 20.67 1.02 7.91
N THR A 153 19.77 1.91 7.47
CA THR A 153 18.83 2.66 8.31
C THR A 153 17.39 2.16 8.24
N THR A 154 17.14 1.06 7.53
CA THR A 154 15.81 0.48 7.40
C THR A 154 15.20 0.10 8.74
N VAL A 155 13.91 0.40 8.89
CA VAL A 155 13.04 -0.15 9.93
C VAL A 155 12.13 -1.20 9.28
N THR A 156 12.11 -2.42 9.86
CA THR A 156 11.32 -3.55 9.34
C THR A 156 10.66 -4.36 10.45
N GLY A 157 10.04 -5.50 10.14
CA GLY A 157 9.30 -6.31 11.10
C GLY A 157 7.86 -5.86 11.23
N SER A 158 7.38 -5.53 12.43
CA SER A 158 5.95 -5.27 12.73
C SER A 158 5.05 -6.41 12.19
N ILE A 159 5.43 -7.64 12.54
CA ILE A 159 4.72 -8.86 12.10
C ILE A 159 3.51 -9.04 13.01
N GLY A 160 2.38 -8.48 12.59
CA GLY A 160 1.17 -8.46 13.38
C GLY A 160 -0.01 -7.83 12.63
N VAL A 161 -1.18 -7.88 13.27
CA VAL A 161 -2.44 -7.37 12.75
C VAL A 161 -3.04 -6.38 13.73
N ILE A 162 -3.54 -5.28 13.25
CA ILE A 162 -4.33 -4.35 14.06
C ILE A 162 -5.73 -4.19 13.48
N PHE A 163 -6.70 -3.98 14.36
CA PHE A 163 -8.02 -3.47 14.05
C PHE A 163 -8.22 -2.20 14.85
N THR A 164 -8.32 -1.06 14.16
CA THR A 164 -8.48 0.23 14.83
C THR A 164 -9.95 0.64 14.81
N SER A 165 -10.50 0.94 15.99
CA SER A 165 -11.84 1.50 16.17
C SER A 165 -11.79 2.62 17.20
N ILE A 166 -12.50 3.71 16.91
CA ILE A 166 -12.65 4.85 17.82
C ILE A 166 -14.12 4.92 18.25
N SER A 167 -14.39 5.08 19.56
CA SER A 167 -15.74 5.30 20.05
C SER A 167 -16.00 6.80 20.20
N LEU A 168 -17.08 7.27 19.58
CA LEU A 168 -17.59 8.64 19.68
C LEU A 168 -18.74 8.76 20.70
N GLU A 169 -19.13 7.66 21.36
CA GLU A 169 -20.28 7.60 22.28
C GLU A 169 -20.25 8.70 23.33
N GLY A 170 -19.14 8.85 24.06
CA GLY A 170 -19.02 9.88 25.09
C GLY A 170 -19.01 11.32 24.56
N LEU A 171 -18.65 11.54 23.30
CA LEU A 171 -18.78 12.85 22.64
C LEU A 171 -20.24 13.12 22.29
N MET A 172 -20.93 12.14 21.71
CA MET A 172 -22.36 12.24 21.36
C MET A 172 -23.22 12.54 22.59
N ASP A 173 -22.96 11.87 23.72
CA ASP A 173 -23.65 12.12 24.97
C ASP A 173 -23.53 13.58 25.45
N LYS A 174 -22.32 14.16 25.34
CA LYS A 174 -22.07 15.57 25.73
C LYS A 174 -22.81 16.58 24.87
N VAL A 175 -23.06 16.26 23.59
CA VAL A 175 -23.79 17.17 22.67
C VAL A 175 -25.27 16.79 22.50
N GLY A 176 -25.74 15.80 23.25
CA GLY A 176 -27.18 15.38 23.25
C GLY A 176 -27.57 14.57 22.01
N VAL A 177 -26.60 13.99 21.26
CA VAL A 177 -26.87 13.08 20.13
C VAL A 177 -26.96 11.65 20.63
N ARG A 178 -27.99 10.92 20.21
CA ARG A 178 -28.22 9.52 20.60
C ARG A 178 -28.20 8.59 19.41
N ASN A 179 -27.43 7.48 19.54
CA ASN A 179 -27.48 6.39 18.58
C ASN A 179 -28.84 5.65 18.68
N GLN A 180 -29.52 5.51 17.52
CA GLN A 180 -30.82 4.79 17.42
C GLN A 180 -30.72 3.65 16.39
N THR A 181 -29.54 3.03 16.25
CA THR A 181 -29.33 1.93 15.30
C THR A 181 -30.21 0.73 15.64
N VAL A 182 -30.98 0.24 14.66
CA VAL A 182 -31.72 -1.01 14.72
C VAL A 182 -31.00 -2.04 13.87
N ALA A 183 -30.57 -3.13 14.47
CA ALA A 183 -29.79 -4.18 13.80
C ALA A 183 -30.50 -5.53 13.85
N SER A 184 -30.37 -6.35 12.82
CA SER A 184 -30.94 -7.69 12.73
C SER A 184 -30.30 -8.72 13.68
N GLY A 185 -29.16 -8.39 14.27
CA GLY A 185 -28.42 -9.25 15.20
C GLY A 185 -27.43 -8.46 16.04
N LYS A 186 -27.10 -8.99 17.22
CA LYS A 186 -26.24 -8.32 18.23
C LYS A 186 -24.83 -7.96 17.76
N MET A 187 -24.31 -8.66 16.74
CA MET A 187 -22.95 -8.47 16.19
C MET A 187 -22.96 -7.71 14.87
N LYS A 188 -24.14 -7.25 14.38
CA LYS A 188 -24.24 -6.67 13.04
C LYS A 188 -23.53 -5.33 12.89
N ASP A 189 -23.42 -4.59 13.97
CA ASP A 189 -22.76 -3.29 14.06
C ASP A 189 -21.44 -3.34 14.87
N ILE A 190 -20.80 -4.52 14.90
CA ILE A 190 -19.48 -4.71 15.53
C ILE A 190 -18.47 -3.70 14.97
N GLY A 191 -17.72 -3.05 15.88
CA GLY A 191 -16.76 -2.00 15.50
C GLY A 191 -17.39 -0.64 15.19
N SER A 192 -18.71 -0.46 15.40
CA SER A 192 -19.39 0.83 15.25
C SER A 192 -18.72 1.92 16.10
N PRO A 193 -18.43 3.11 15.53
CA PRO A 193 -17.89 4.24 16.29
C PRO A 193 -18.95 4.90 17.18
N LEU A 194 -20.22 4.57 17.00
CA LEU A 194 -21.33 5.24 17.68
C LEU A 194 -21.69 4.66 19.05
N ARG A 195 -20.96 3.67 19.50
CA ARG A 195 -21.11 3.05 20.83
C ARG A 195 -19.80 2.35 21.25
N THR A 196 -19.68 2.13 22.52
CA THR A 196 -18.59 1.32 23.08
C THR A 196 -18.72 -0.14 22.67
N MET A 197 -17.62 -0.75 22.30
CA MET A 197 -17.51 -2.17 21.94
C MET A 197 -17.74 -3.04 23.17
N THR A 198 -18.59 -4.06 23.04
CA THR A 198 -18.84 -5.03 24.09
C THR A 198 -17.69 -6.04 24.23
N PRO A 199 -17.52 -6.71 25.40
CA PRO A 199 -16.53 -7.78 25.56
C PRO A 199 -16.72 -8.94 24.58
N ALA A 200 -17.94 -9.30 24.24
CA ALA A 200 -18.23 -10.37 23.29
C ALA A 200 -17.80 -10.01 21.85
N GLU A 201 -18.01 -8.76 21.44
CA GLU A 201 -17.55 -8.26 20.14
C GLU A 201 -16.03 -8.21 20.07
N ARG A 202 -15.38 -7.76 21.15
CA ARG A 202 -13.92 -7.77 21.27
C ARG A 202 -13.37 -9.17 21.08
N GLN A 203 -13.95 -10.17 21.71
CA GLN A 203 -13.52 -11.57 21.59
C GLN A 203 -13.62 -12.09 20.14
N VAL A 204 -14.67 -11.72 19.40
CA VAL A 204 -14.81 -12.07 17.98
C VAL A 204 -13.68 -11.44 17.16
N LEU A 205 -13.38 -10.15 17.37
CA LEU A 205 -12.31 -9.46 16.65
C LEU A 205 -10.92 -9.99 17.02
N GLU A 206 -10.68 -10.30 18.29
CA GLU A 206 -9.42 -10.91 18.75
C GLU A 206 -9.20 -12.28 18.11
N SER A 207 -10.25 -13.09 17.95
CA SER A 207 -10.14 -14.37 17.23
C SER A 207 -9.74 -14.16 15.76
N LEU A 208 -10.39 -13.22 15.05
CA LEU A 208 -10.06 -12.91 13.67
C LEU A 208 -8.63 -12.37 13.52
N ILE A 209 -8.20 -11.49 14.43
CA ILE A 209 -6.82 -10.99 14.48
C ILE A 209 -5.84 -12.14 14.69
N GLY A 210 -6.18 -13.08 15.60
CA GLY A 210 -5.35 -14.26 15.86
C GLY A 210 -5.14 -15.12 14.62
N ASP A 211 -6.20 -15.40 13.86
CA ASP A 211 -6.11 -16.19 12.63
C ASP A 211 -5.23 -15.50 11.56
N LEU A 212 -5.42 -14.19 11.36
CA LEU A 212 -4.65 -13.41 10.40
C LEU A 212 -3.16 -13.28 10.82
N GLN A 213 -2.90 -13.11 12.12
CA GLN A 213 -1.54 -13.08 12.66
C GLN A 213 -0.85 -14.43 12.50
N GLN A 214 -1.54 -15.53 12.80
CA GLN A 214 -1.00 -16.87 12.63
C GLN A 214 -0.62 -17.15 11.18
N ARG A 215 -1.44 -16.70 10.21
CA ARG A 215 -1.12 -16.76 8.78
C ARG A 215 0.20 -16.03 8.48
N PHE A 216 0.35 -14.79 8.95
CA PHE A 216 1.56 -14.01 8.71
C PHE A 216 2.79 -14.66 9.33
N VAL A 217 2.73 -15.05 10.61
CA VAL A 217 3.83 -15.71 11.33
C VAL A 217 4.22 -17.02 10.65
N SER A 218 3.24 -17.82 10.22
CA SER A 218 3.49 -19.08 9.51
C SER A 218 4.21 -18.83 8.19
N LEU A 219 3.80 -17.81 7.43
CA LEU A 219 4.45 -17.42 6.19
C LEU A 219 5.90 -16.96 6.42
N VAL A 220 6.14 -16.15 7.46
CA VAL A 220 7.51 -15.75 7.81
C VAL A 220 8.37 -16.97 8.11
N ARG A 221 7.90 -17.91 8.91
CA ARG A 221 8.63 -19.15 9.24
C ARG A 221 8.92 -19.99 8.02
N GLU A 222 7.99 -20.11 7.09
CA GLU A 222 8.15 -20.83 5.84
C GLU A 222 9.21 -20.18 4.94
N ARG A 223 9.15 -18.86 4.80
CA ARG A 223 10.01 -18.12 3.87
C ARG A 223 11.36 -17.73 4.45
N ARG A 224 11.52 -17.79 5.78
CA ARG A 224 12.74 -17.43 6.52
C ARG A 224 13.22 -18.62 7.38
N PRO A 225 13.76 -19.69 6.76
CA PRO A 225 14.14 -20.91 7.48
C PRO A 225 15.32 -20.72 8.43
N HIS A 226 16.04 -19.61 8.35
CA HIS A 226 17.21 -19.30 9.17
C HIS A 226 16.91 -18.31 10.30
N LEU A 227 15.63 -18.14 10.68
CA LEU A 227 15.27 -17.35 11.86
C LEU A 227 15.94 -17.91 13.12
N THR A 228 16.54 -17.02 13.91
CA THR A 228 17.02 -17.40 15.25
C THR A 228 15.83 -17.68 16.19
N ASP A 229 16.03 -18.51 17.23
CA ASP A 229 14.99 -18.78 18.22
C ASP A 229 14.51 -17.50 18.90
N GLN A 230 15.43 -16.57 19.19
CA GLN A 230 15.09 -15.28 19.77
C GLN A 230 14.22 -14.46 18.83
N MET A 231 14.58 -14.36 17.54
CA MET A 231 13.76 -13.61 16.56
C MET A 231 12.40 -14.26 16.38
N ASN A 232 12.33 -15.59 16.33
CA ASN A 232 11.07 -16.33 16.23
C ASN A 232 10.13 -16.08 17.43
N ALA A 233 10.68 -15.85 18.62
CA ALA A 233 9.92 -15.45 19.80
C ALA A 233 9.52 -13.95 19.77
N ASP A 234 10.45 -13.08 19.38
CA ASP A 234 10.25 -11.62 19.44
C ASP A 234 9.32 -11.07 18.35
N MET A 235 9.32 -11.69 17.17
CA MET A 235 8.56 -11.17 16.02
C MET A 235 7.04 -11.22 16.20
N VAL A 236 6.54 -12.08 17.10
CA VAL A 236 5.09 -12.34 17.24
C VAL A 236 4.35 -11.27 18.04
N ASP A 237 5.04 -10.33 18.68
CA ASP A 237 4.42 -9.23 19.44
C ASP A 237 4.20 -7.96 18.61
N GLY A 238 4.57 -7.98 17.30
CA GLY A 238 4.36 -6.88 16.39
C GLY A 238 5.41 -5.77 16.48
N ARG A 239 6.53 -5.98 17.19
CA ARG A 239 7.61 -4.99 17.28
C ARG A 239 8.33 -4.79 15.96
N VAL A 240 8.98 -3.64 15.83
CA VAL A 240 9.88 -3.33 14.71
C VAL A 240 11.32 -3.63 15.07
N PHE A 241 12.15 -3.79 14.04
CA PHE A 241 13.57 -4.09 14.13
C PHE A 241 14.37 -3.13 13.26
N SER A 242 15.57 -2.78 13.69
CA SER A 242 16.55 -2.14 12.83
C SER A 242 17.09 -3.15 11.80
N ALA A 243 17.74 -2.65 10.74
CA ALA A 243 18.37 -3.51 9.73
C ALA A 243 19.35 -4.51 10.36
N GLN A 244 20.15 -4.09 11.35
CA GLN A 244 21.10 -4.95 12.05
C GLN A 244 20.42 -6.05 12.86
N GLN A 245 19.34 -5.73 13.58
CA GLN A 245 18.56 -6.71 14.32
C GLN A 245 17.88 -7.71 13.38
N ALA A 246 17.33 -7.21 12.26
CA ALA A 246 16.68 -8.04 11.25
C ALA A 246 17.67 -9.01 10.59
N LEU A 247 18.90 -8.55 10.27
CA LEU A 247 19.96 -9.40 9.73
C LEU A 247 20.40 -10.45 10.76
N ALA A 248 20.70 -10.02 11.97
CA ALA A 248 21.14 -10.93 13.04
C ALA A 248 20.08 -11.99 13.38
N GLY A 249 18.79 -11.64 13.24
CA GLY A 249 17.66 -12.52 13.51
C GLY A 249 17.22 -13.38 12.32
N GLY A 250 17.74 -13.13 11.11
CA GLY A 250 17.39 -13.87 9.90
C GLY A 250 16.15 -13.38 9.17
N LEU A 251 15.61 -12.18 9.50
CA LEU A 251 14.50 -11.58 8.77
C LEU A 251 14.91 -11.02 7.40
N VAL A 252 16.16 -10.60 7.24
CA VAL A 252 16.75 -10.15 5.98
C VAL A 252 18.05 -10.91 5.70
N ASP A 253 18.49 -10.94 4.44
CA ASP A 253 19.66 -11.69 4.02
C ASP A 253 20.93 -10.84 4.06
N ASN A 254 20.81 -9.53 3.76
CA ASN A 254 21.95 -8.62 3.67
C ASN A 254 21.57 -7.19 4.10
N ILE A 255 22.60 -6.40 4.40
CA ILE A 255 22.49 -4.96 4.54
C ILE A 255 23.31 -4.31 3.42
N GLY A 256 22.69 -3.41 2.67
CA GLY A 256 23.34 -2.77 1.53
C GLY A 256 22.48 -1.68 0.89
N TYR A 257 22.97 -1.17 -0.23
CA TYR A 257 22.30 -0.13 -1.00
C TYR A 257 21.80 -0.69 -2.34
N LEU A 258 20.89 0.05 -2.97
CA LEU A 258 20.19 -0.35 -4.19
C LEU A 258 21.15 -0.75 -5.33
N ASP A 259 22.26 -0.03 -5.49
CA ASP A 259 23.25 -0.36 -6.52
C ASP A 259 23.81 -1.78 -6.33
N GLY A 260 24.13 -2.15 -5.09
CA GLY A 260 24.57 -3.50 -4.74
C GLY A 260 23.49 -4.56 -4.97
N THR A 261 22.23 -4.24 -4.69
CA THR A 261 21.11 -5.14 -4.96
C THR A 261 20.88 -5.35 -6.45
N ILE A 262 21.06 -4.31 -7.28
CA ILE A 262 21.02 -4.43 -8.75
C ILE A 262 22.14 -5.33 -9.26
N GLU A 263 23.38 -5.15 -8.77
CA GLU A 263 24.50 -6.03 -9.15
C GLU A 263 24.25 -7.48 -8.72
N ARG A 264 23.68 -7.68 -7.53
CA ARG A 264 23.30 -9.01 -7.06
C ARG A 264 22.21 -9.64 -7.94
N ALA A 265 21.24 -8.86 -8.40
CA ALA A 265 20.19 -9.31 -9.33
C ALA A 265 20.78 -9.76 -10.67
N LYS A 266 21.78 -9.02 -11.21
CA LYS A 266 22.53 -9.43 -12.41
C LYS A 266 23.20 -10.79 -12.20
N LEU A 267 23.86 -10.97 -11.07
CA LEU A 267 24.56 -12.25 -10.76
C LEU A 267 23.58 -13.42 -10.68
N LEU A 268 22.44 -13.26 -10.01
CA LEU A 268 21.41 -14.31 -9.90
C LEU A 268 20.79 -14.65 -11.27
N ALA A 269 20.66 -13.65 -12.15
CA ALA A 269 20.21 -13.85 -13.52
C ALA A 269 21.31 -14.36 -14.48
N GLY A 270 22.54 -14.61 -14.01
CA GLY A 270 23.67 -15.06 -14.83
C GLY A 270 24.19 -14.01 -15.81
N LEU A 271 24.01 -12.72 -15.52
CA LEU A 271 24.34 -11.60 -16.40
C LEU A 271 25.58 -10.84 -15.93
N ARG A 272 26.39 -10.38 -16.88
CA ARG A 272 27.46 -9.38 -16.64
C ARG A 272 26.96 -7.96 -16.81
N GLU A 273 26.04 -7.75 -17.75
CA GLU A 273 25.46 -6.46 -18.09
C GLU A 273 23.95 -6.59 -18.21
N ALA A 274 23.23 -5.58 -17.78
CA ALA A 274 21.80 -5.46 -17.97
C ALA A 274 21.37 -3.99 -18.00
N THR A 275 20.39 -3.67 -18.82
CA THR A 275 19.71 -2.39 -18.79
C THR A 275 18.76 -2.39 -17.58
N VAL A 276 18.81 -1.35 -16.77
CA VAL A 276 17.91 -1.16 -15.64
C VAL A 276 16.76 -0.29 -16.10
N ILE A 277 15.54 -0.82 -16.00
CA ILE A 277 14.32 -0.16 -16.46
C ILE A 277 13.33 0.02 -15.33
N ARG A 278 12.38 0.94 -15.55
CA ARG A 278 11.15 1.13 -14.74
C ARG A 278 9.97 1.33 -15.67
N TYR A 279 8.82 0.90 -15.23
CA TYR A 279 7.56 1.27 -15.87
C TYR A 279 6.99 2.52 -15.18
N ARG A 280 6.66 3.54 -15.95
CA ARG A 280 6.19 4.82 -15.45
C ARG A 280 5.05 5.37 -16.29
N ARG A 281 4.20 6.16 -15.65
CA ARG A 281 3.22 6.98 -16.35
C ARG A 281 3.88 8.28 -16.80
N SER A 282 3.39 8.86 -17.89
CA SER A 282 4.00 10.06 -18.50
C SER A 282 4.03 11.29 -17.58
N ASP A 283 3.17 11.33 -16.55
CA ASP A 283 3.08 12.42 -15.57
C ASP A 283 3.98 12.20 -14.33
N GLU A 284 4.67 11.07 -14.24
CA GLU A 284 5.62 10.79 -13.16
C GLU A 284 7.01 11.34 -13.50
N SER A 285 7.65 12.08 -12.56
CA SER A 285 9.01 12.63 -12.71
C SER A 285 10.08 11.71 -12.11
N GLY A 286 11.33 11.86 -12.57
CA GLY A 286 12.52 11.21 -12.00
C GLY A 286 13.24 10.27 -12.99
N GLU A 287 14.55 10.42 -13.12
CA GLU A 287 15.39 9.78 -14.13
C GLU A 287 16.45 8.82 -13.57
N THR A 288 16.51 8.66 -12.23
CA THR A 288 17.53 7.84 -11.59
C THR A 288 16.95 6.62 -10.90
N ILE A 289 17.80 5.64 -10.58
CA ILE A 289 17.43 4.45 -9.82
C ILE A 289 16.86 4.80 -8.42
N TYR A 290 17.20 5.97 -7.86
CA TYR A 290 16.71 6.47 -6.58
C TYR A 290 15.46 7.35 -6.70
N SER A 291 15.06 7.75 -7.93
CA SER A 291 13.84 8.55 -8.10
C SER A 291 12.62 7.73 -7.69
N ARG A 292 11.75 8.30 -6.86
CA ARG A 292 10.46 7.71 -6.47
C ARG A 292 9.39 8.06 -7.50
N ALA A 293 8.40 7.20 -7.70
CA ALA A 293 7.14 7.64 -8.26
C ALA A 293 6.59 8.75 -7.34
N SER A 294 6.25 9.92 -7.90
CA SER A 294 5.82 11.05 -7.07
C SER A 294 4.50 10.70 -6.39
N VAL A 295 4.59 10.33 -5.12
CA VAL A 295 3.46 10.49 -4.22
C VAL A 295 3.29 12.01 -4.07
N GLY A 296 2.10 12.53 -4.30
CA GLY A 296 1.83 13.99 -4.30
C GLY A 296 2.46 14.71 -3.10
N PRO A 297 2.51 16.05 -3.10
CA PRO A 297 3.23 16.83 -2.08
C PRO A 297 2.82 16.36 -0.70
N PRO A 298 3.77 16.27 0.27
CA PRO A 298 3.46 15.90 1.63
C PRO A 298 2.40 16.86 2.17
N GLN A 299 1.21 16.35 2.44
CA GLN A 299 0.19 17.12 3.12
C GLN A 299 0.61 17.21 4.59
N VAL A 300 1.13 18.36 5.00
CA VAL A 300 1.34 18.67 6.40
C VAL A 300 -0.03 18.98 7.01
N ASN A 301 -0.73 17.95 7.43
CA ASN A 301 -1.95 18.10 8.23
C ASN A 301 -1.53 18.42 9.66
N LEU A 302 -1.55 19.69 10.03
CA LEU A 302 -1.34 20.17 11.42
C LEU A 302 -2.44 19.69 12.38
N LEU A 303 -3.57 19.22 11.85
CA LEU A 303 -4.64 18.53 12.58
C LEU A 303 -5.07 17.34 11.71
N ASN A 304 -4.53 16.17 12.01
CA ASN A 304 -4.87 14.93 11.29
C ASN A 304 -6.27 14.43 11.70
N LEU A 305 -7.29 15.30 11.59
CA LEU A 305 -8.70 14.98 11.74
C LEU A 305 -9.31 14.70 10.36
N ASN A 306 -8.61 13.95 9.52
CA ASN A 306 -9.14 13.51 8.24
C ASN A 306 -10.13 12.36 8.48
N PHE A 307 -11.36 12.72 8.89
CA PHE A 307 -12.48 11.76 9.02
C PHE A 307 -12.81 11.07 7.69
N GLU A 308 -12.43 11.65 6.54
CA GLU A 308 -12.58 11.05 5.21
C GLU A 308 -11.50 10.01 4.87
N SER A 309 -10.37 10.03 5.55
CA SER A 309 -9.31 9.00 5.36
C SER A 309 -9.43 7.84 6.36
N MET A 310 -10.36 7.90 7.30
CA MET A 310 -10.75 6.70 8.03
C MET A 310 -11.46 5.79 7.04
N PRO A 311 -10.97 4.55 6.83
CA PRO A 311 -11.68 3.62 6.00
C PRO A 311 -13.11 3.50 6.55
N HIS A 312 -14.11 3.81 5.73
CA HIS A 312 -15.54 3.72 6.10
C HIS A 312 -15.97 2.28 6.39
N THR A 313 -15.09 1.33 6.12
CA THR A 313 -15.24 -0.08 6.47
C THR A 313 -14.18 -0.47 7.51
N PRO A 314 -14.52 -1.25 8.53
CA PRO A 314 -13.56 -1.80 9.46
C PRO A 314 -12.57 -2.67 8.69
N ASN A 315 -11.31 -2.25 8.65
CA ASN A 315 -10.25 -2.96 7.94
C ASN A 315 -9.29 -3.59 8.93
N PHE A 316 -8.98 -4.87 8.71
CA PHE A 316 -7.84 -5.51 9.33
C PHE A 316 -6.59 -5.09 8.57
N LEU A 317 -5.59 -4.62 9.30
CA LEU A 317 -4.40 -4.02 8.72
C LEU A 317 -3.14 -4.77 9.18
N TYR A 318 -2.27 -5.03 8.23
CA TYR A 318 -0.85 -5.21 8.43
C TYR A 318 -0.21 -3.82 8.31
N LEU A 319 -0.30 -3.01 9.35
CA LEU A 319 0.14 -1.60 9.33
C LEU A 319 0.95 -1.28 10.58
N TRP A 320 2.16 -0.73 10.35
CA TRP A 320 2.93 -0.07 11.39
C TRP A 320 2.56 1.41 11.42
N SER A 321 2.05 1.85 12.56
CA SER A 321 1.68 3.25 12.80
C SER A 321 2.47 3.72 14.02
N PRO A 322 3.53 4.53 13.81
CA PRO A 322 4.34 5.09 14.88
C PRO A 322 3.59 6.16 15.68
#